data_50d52547e0081a87bb2d006ea1569c91
#
_entry.id   50d52547e0081a87bb2d006ea1569c91
#
_cell.length_a   1.000
_cell.length_b   1.000
_cell.length_c   1.000
_cell.angle_alpha   90.00
_cell.angle_beta   90.00
_cell.angle_gamma   90.00
#
_symmetry.space_group_name_H-M   'P 1'
#
loop_
_entity.id
_entity.type
_entity.pdbx_description
1 polymer ?
#
loop_
_entity_poly.entity_id
_entity_poly.type
_entity_poly.pdbx_seq_one_letter_code
_entity_poly.pdbx_strand_id
1 'polypeptide(L)'
;MGTEVQIREATHGDLDRVVELYDAICDYLDATFNYPGWTRGEYPARWTAEQALANGELYVCADGKALLGTCILNGVQPEGYRDIPWQEGISPAEVLVVHTLAVHPSHLREGVSGHLLRFAEQYAQGHGKRSIRLDVYERNVPGVRLYVCLQQKCDGKTC
;
A
#
# COMPACT_ATOMS: atom_id res chain seq x y z
N MET A 1 -21.71 6.64 -17.03
CA MET A 1 -21.56 6.86 -15.58
C MET A 1 -20.36 6.07 -15.11
N GLY A 2 -19.37 6.74 -14.57
CA GLY A 2 -18.20 6.08 -13.99
C GLY A 2 -18.62 5.24 -12.78
N THR A 3 -18.14 4.01 -12.70
CA THR A 3 -18.24 3.20 -11.49
C THR A 3 -17.42 3.91 -10.40
N GLU A 4 -17.98 4.01 -9.24
CA GLU A 4 -17.30 4.67 -8.11
C GLU A 4 -16.17 3.77 -7.59
N VAL A 5 -14.96 4.29 -7.54
CA VAL A 5 -13.81 3.59 -6.97
C VAL A 5 -14.05 3.40 -5.47
N GLN A 6 -14.00 2.16 -5.01
CA GLN A 6 -14.23 1.80 -3.62
C GLN A 6 -13.00 1.11 -3.03
N ILE A 7 -12.64 1.53 -1.82
CA ILE A 7 -11.61 0.82 -1.04
C ILE A 7 -12.33 0.10 0.10
N ARG A 8 -12.04 -1.18 0.22
CA ARG A 8 -12.66 -2.07 1.21
C ARG A 8 -11.70 -3.17 1.64
N GLU A 9 -12.04 -3.83 2.73
CA GLU A 9 -11.37 -5.05 3.14
C GLU A 9 -11.57 -6.14 2.07
N ALA A 10 -10.51 -6.87 1.77
CA ALA A 10 -10.56 -7.98 0.83
C ALA A 10 -11.32 -9.17 1.41
N THR A 11 -11.96 -9.92 0.53
CA THR A 11 -12.62 -11.19 0.85
C THR A 11 -11.86 -12.35 0.22
N HIS A 12 -12.20 -13.58 0.59
CA HIS A 12 -11.64 -14.77 -0.06
C HIS A 12 -11.89 -14.80 -1.56
N GLY A 13 -13.01 -14.22 -2.03
CA GLY A 13 -13.31 -14.09 -3.44
C GLY A 13 -12.40 -13.15 -4.21
N ASP A 14 -11.65 -12.29 -3.53
CA ASP A 14 -10.69 -11.37 -4.14
C ASP A 14 -9.29 -11.97 -4.31
N LEU A 15 -8.98 -13.04 -3.59
CA LEU A 15 -7.61 -13.56 -3.45
C LEU A 15 -6.93 -13.81 -4.80
N ASP A 16 -7.59 -14.52 -5.70
CA ASP A 16 -7.00 -14.84 -7.00
C ASP A 16 -6.71 -13.57 -7.82
N ARG A 17 -7.59 -12.58 -7.77
CA ARG A 17 -7.39 -11.30 -8.46
C ARG A 17 -6.27 -10.47 -7.82
N VAL A 18 -6.10 -10.53 -6.51
CA VAL A 18 -4.95 -9.90 -5.85
C VAL A 18 -3.64 -10.55 -6.30
N VAL A 19 -3.61 -11.88 -6.39
CA VAL A 19 -2.43 -12.59 -6.89
C VAL A 19 -2.13 -12.24 -8.35
N GLU A 20 -3.15 -12.19 -9.20
CA GLU A 20 -3.00 -11.73 -10.59
C GLU A 20 -2.46 -10.30 -10.67
N LEU A 21 -2.90 -9.41 -9.79
CA LEU A 21 -2.39 -8.05 -9.71
C LEU A 21 -0.91 -8.04 -9.31
N TYR A 22 -0.53 -8.83 -8.31
CA TYR A 22 0.88 -8.97 -7.90
C TYR A 22 1.75 -9.46 -9.05
N ASP A 23 1.31 -10.49 -9.76
CA ASP A 23 2.03 -11.03 -10.89
C ASP A 23 2.15 -10.01 -12.03
N ALA A 24 1.06 -9.32 -12.33
CA ALA A 24 1.02 -8.30 -13.38
C ALA A 24 1.97 -7.14 -13.10
N ILE A 25 2.01 -6.65 -11.86
CA ILE A 25 2.93 -5.54 -11.53
C ILE A 25 4.39 -6.01 -11.53
N CYS A 26 4.67 -7.22 -11.06
CA CYS A 26 6.02 -7.77 -11.12
C CYS A 26 6.51 -7.92 -12.56
N ASP A 27 5.67 -8.46 -13.45
CA ASP A 27 5.99 -8.59 -14.87
C ASP A 27 6.22 -7.25 -15.54
N TYR A 28 5.40 -6.26 -15.23
CA TYR A 28 5.56 -4.90 -15.73
C TYR A 28 6.88 -4.26 -15.27
N LEU A 29 7.22 -4.43 -14.00
CA LEU A 29 8.47 -3.91 -13.44
C LEU A 29 9.70 -4.58 -14.06
N ASP A 30 9.66 -5.89 -14.27
CA ASP A 30 10.74 -6.61 -14.94
C ASP A 30 10.92 -6.16 -16.40
N ALA A 31 9.84 -5.86 -17.10
CA ALA A 31 9.87 -5.40 -18.48
C ALA A 31 10.28 -3.92 -18.63
N THR A 32 10.21 -3.14 -17.56
CA THR A 32 10.52 -1.71 -17.54
C THR A 32 11.69 -1.41 -16.60
N PHE A 33 11.41 -1.00 -15.38
CA PHE A 33 12.40 -0.78 -14.35
C PHE A 33 11.84 -1.21 -12.99
N ASN A 34 12.49 -2.15 -12.35
CA ASN A 34 12.03 -2.72 -11.09
C ASN A 34 12.45 -1.83 -9.90
N TYR A 35 11.78 -0.71 -9.72
CA TYR A 35 12.05 0.24 -8.65
C TYR A 35 11.95 -0.38 -7.24
N PRO A 36 10.91 -1.15 -6.90
CA PRO A 36 10.78 -1.71 -5.57
C PRO A 36 11.60 -2.98 -5.33
N GLY A 37 12.20 -3.55 -6.38
CA GLY A 37 12.95 -4.80 -6.26
C GLY A 37 12.06 -6.02 -6.02
N TRP A 38 10.84 -6.03 -6.53
CA TRP A 38 9.90 -7.14 -6.37
C TRP A 38 10.16 -8.27 -7.35
N THR A 39 9.95 -9.51 -6.92
CA THR A 39 10.16 -10.71 -7.73
C THR A 39 8.89 -11.55 -7.75
N ARG A 40 8.35 -11.78 -8.97
CA ARG A 40 7.16 -12.59 -9.16
C ARG A 40 7.33 -13.97 -8.53
N GLY A 41 6.32 -14.41 -7.78
CA GLY A 41 6.31 -15.68 -7.08
C GLY A 41 7.12 -15.72 -5.79
N GLU A 42 7.92 -14.68 -5.52
CA GLU A 42 8.67 -14.55 -4.27
C GLU A 42 8.08 -13.49 -3.36
N TYR A 43 7.99 -12.24 -3.84
CA TYR A 43 7.37 -11.14 -3.10
C TYR A 43 7.04 -9.97 -4.02
N PRO A 44 5.80 -9.43 -3.98
CA PRO A 44 4.65 -10.02 -3.32
C PRO A 44 4.15 -11.26 -4.07
N ALA A 45 3.62 -12.21 -3.33
CA ALA A 45 3.17 -13.49 -3.88
C ALA A 45 1.86 -13.93 -3.20
N ARG A 46 1.32 -15.08 -3.61
CA ARG A 46 0.08 -15.62 -3.04
C ARG A 46 0.14 -15.71 -1.51
N TRP A 47 1.23 -16.20 -0.95
CA TRP A 47 1.36 -16.30 0.51
C TRP A 47 1.25 -14.95 1.22
N THR A 48 1.71 -13.87 0.58
CA THR A 48 1.61 -12.51 1.10
C THR A 48 0.14 -12.11 1.27
N ALA A 49 -0.65 -12.33 0.24
CA ALA A 49 -2.09 -12.03 0.24
C ALA A 49 -2.87 -12.94 1.19
N GLU A 50 -2.58 -14.24 1.19
CA GLU A 50 -3.24 -15.22 2.06
C GLU A 50 -3.05 -14.90 3.54
N GLN A 51 -1.84 -14.57 3.93
CA GLN A 51 -1.51 -14.22 5.31
C GLN A 51 -2.23 -12.94 5.73
N ALA A 52 -2.19 -11.91 4.90
CA ALA A 52 -2.86 -10.64 5.18
C ALA A 52 -4.40 -10.81 5.24
N LEU A 53 -4.96 -11.60 4.32
CA LEU A 53 -6.39 -11.90 4.31
C LEU A 53 -6.83 -12.63 5.58
N ALA A 54 -6.07 -13.64 5.99
CA ALA A 54 -6.36 -14.40 7.22
C ALA A 54 -6.34 -13.51 8.47
N ASN A 55 -5.52 -12.47 8.49
CA ASN A 55 -5.40 -11.53 9.59
C ASN A 55 -6.37 -10.33 9.51
N GLY A 56 -7.18 -10.24 8.45
CA GLY A 56 -8.07 -9.09 8.25
C GLY A 56 -7.34 -7.79 7.92
N GLU A 57 -6.19 -7.88 7.30
CA GLU A 57 -5.26 -6.76 7.04
C GLU A 57 -5.16 -6.38 5.57
N LEU A 58 -5.79 -7.14 4.67
CA LEU A 58 -5.72 -6.93 3.23
C LEU A 58 -6.87 -6.03 2.75
N TYR A 59 -6.53 -4.96 2.04
CA TYR A 59 -7.47 -3.99 1.49
C TYR A 59 -7.30 -3.89 -0.02
N VAL A 60 -8.40 -3.69 -0.72
CA VAL A 60 -8.42 -3.57 -2.18
C VAL A 60 -9.09 -2.27 -2.61
N CYS A 61 -8.56 -1.68 -3.67
CA CYS A 61 -9.16 -0.58 -4.40
C CYS A 61 -9.83 -1.18 -5.62
N ALA A 62 -11.16 -1.15 -5.67
CA ALA A 62 -11.96 -1.81 -6.69
C ALA A 62 -12.81 -0.81 -7.47
N ASP A 63 -13.01 -1.10 -8.75
CA ASP A 63 -13.96 -0.45 -9.63
C ASP A 63 -14.85 -1.55 -10.21
N GLY A 64 -16.01 -1.76 -9.60
CA GLY A 64 -16.85 -2.91 -9.91
C GLY A 64 -16.12 -4.23 -9.64
N LYS A 65 -15.90 -5.03 -10.69
CA LYS A 65 -15.19 -6.32 -10.59
C LYS A 65 -13.67 -6.19 -10.77
N ALA A 66 -13.20 -5.03 -11.24
CA ALA A 66 -11.77 -4.82 -11.47
C ALA A 66 -11.07 -4.41 -10.19
N LEU A 67 -9.92 -5.01 -9.90
CA LEU A 67 -9.03 -4.57 -8.82
C LEU A 67 -7.97 -3.64 -9.42
N LEU A 68 -7.96 -2.40 -8.95
CA LEU A 68 -7.04 -1.36 -9.42
C LEU A 68 -5.75 -1.34 -8.60
N GLY A 69 -5.85 -1.66 -7.32
CA GLY A 69 -4.72 -1.67 -6.40
C GLY A 69 -5.05 -2.36 -5.09
N THR A 70 -4.03 -2.54 -4.27
CA THR A 70 -4.14 -3.21 -2.97
C THR A 70 -3.06 -2.72 -2.02
N CYS A 71 -3.32 -2.85 -0.73
CA CYS A 71 -2.32 -2.64 0.31
C CYS A 71 -2.61 -3.51 1.54
N ILE A 72 -1.64 -3.61 2.42
CA ILE A 72 -1.75 -4.30 3.69
C ILE A 72 -1.59 -3.27 4.80
N LEU A 73 -2.53 -3.25 5.75
CA LEU A 73 -2.52 -2.33 6.90
C LEU A 73 -2.46 -3.14 8.19
N ASN A 74 -1.41 -2.94 8.97
CA ASN A 74 -1.24 -3.57 10.29
C ASN A 74 -0.33 -2.75 11.21
N GLY A 75 -0.02 -3.29 12.38
CA GLY A 75 0.90 -2.68 13.34
C GLY A 75 2.30 -3.29 13.34
N VAL A 76 2.59 -4.19 12.40
CA VAL A 76 3.89 -4.88 12.35
C VAL A 76 4.94 -3.94 11.77
N GLN A 77 5.92 -3.57 12.61
CA GLN A 77 7.01 -2.71 12.19
C GLN A 77 8.21 -3.55 11.75
N PRO A 78 8.72 -3.34 10.52
CA PRO A 78 9.96 -3.98 10.09
C PRO A 78 11.11 -3.71 11.05
N GLU A 79 12.03 -4.65 11.17
CA GLU A 79 13.14 -4.56 12.13
C GLU A 79 13.98 -3.28 11.95
N GLY A 80 14.23 -2.87 10.70
CA GLY A 80 14.96 -1.65 10.38
C GLY A 80 14.32 -0.36 10.91
N TYR A 81 13.05 -0.40 11.30
CA TYR A 81 12.38 0.77 11.88
C TYR A 81 12.91 1.16 13.26
N ARG A 82 13.56 0.26 13.97
CA ARG A 82 14.14 0.52 15.30
C ARG A 82 15.23 1.60 15.28
N ASP A 83 15.96 1.70 14.19
CA ASP A 83 17.09 2.61 14.05
C ASP A 83 16.67 3.99 13.50
N ILE A 84 15.40 4.17 13.20
CA ILE A 84 14.86 5.43 12.66
C ILE A 84 14.41 6.34 13.81
N PRO A 85 14.83 7.62 13.81
CA PRO A 85 14.44 8.58 14.84
C PRO A 85 13.00 9.05 14.63
N TRP A 86 12.04 8.18 14.93
CA TRP A 86 10.63 8.53 14.88
C TRP A 86 10.26 9.59 15.93
N GLN A 87 9.11 10.25 15.71
CA GLN A 87 8.56 11.19 16.69
C GLN A 87 8.39 10.50 18.05
N GLU A 88 8.88 11.14 19.10
CA GLU A 88 8.75 10.66 20.48
C GLU A 88 7.31 10.71 20.98
N GLY A 89 7.00 9.88 21.99
CA GLY A 89 5.70 9.86 22.66
C GLY A 89 4.62 9.10 21.92
N ILE A 90 4.97 8.31 20.90
CA ILE A 90 4.05 7.43 20.18
C ILE A 90 4.37 5.98 20.53
N SER A 91 3.41 5.28 21.12
CA SER A 91 3.57 3.86 21.46
C SER A 91 3.39 2.96 20.22
N PRO A 92 3.94 1.74 20.22
CA PRO A 92 3.76 0.79 19.12
C PRO A 92 2.28 0.53 18.76
N ALA A 93 1.39 0.53 19.74
CA ALA A 93 -0.05 0.35 19.53
C ALA A 93 -0.70 1.51 18.76
N GLU A 94 -0.06 2.68 18.73
CA GLU A 94 -0.54 3.88 18.04
C GLU A 94 0.04 4.03 16.64
N VAL A 95 0.75 3.02 16.13
CA VAL A 95 1.39 3.04 14.80
C VAL A 95 0.63 2.15 13.83
N LEU A 96 0.28 2.71 12.67
CA LEU A 96 -0.18 1.97 11.52
C LEU A 96 0.95 1.87 10.51
N VAL A 97 1.20 0.67 10.00
CA VAL A 97 2.20 0.44 8.95
C VAL A 97 1.51 0.03 7.66
N VAL A 98 1.85 0.68 6.57
CA VAL A 98 1.39 0.37 5.22
C VAL A 98 2.42 -0.52 4.54
N HIS A 99 2.02 -1.74 4.17
CA HIS A 99 2.87 -2.70 3.48
C HIS A 99 2.32 -3.00 2.09
N THR A 100 3.20 -3.39 1.19
CA THR A 100 2.87 -3.97 -0.12
C THR A 100 1.81 -3.16 -0.87
N LEU A 101 2.06 -1.86 -1.01
CA LEU A 101 1.23 -0.97 -1.80
C LEU A 101 1.47 -1.27 -3.28
N ALA A 102 0.50 -1.86 -3.94
CA ALA A 102 0.59 -2.31 -5.33
C ALA A 102 -0.55 -1.76 -6.16
N VAL A 103 -0.25 -1.30 -7.37
CA VAL A 103 -1.22 -0.80 -8.35
C VAL A 103 -1.13 -1.66 -9.61
N HIS A 104 -2.28 -2.05 -10.15
CA HIS A 104 -2.32 -2.79 -11.40
C HIS A 104 -1.68 -1.96 -12.53
N PRO A 105 -0.81 -2.54 -13.40
CA PRO A 105 -0.11 -1.78 -14.44
C PRO A 105 -1.03 -1.02 -15.39
N SER A 106 -2.24 -1.52 -15.64
CA SER A 106 -3.24 -0.85 -16.48
C SER A 106 -3.82 0.42 -15.87
N HIS A 107 -3.57 0.65 -14.59
CA HIS A 107 -4.16 1.76 -13.81
C HIS A 107 -3.11 2.65 -13.17
N LEU A 108 -1.87 2.60 -13.66
CA LEU A 108 -0.81 3.50 -13.22
C LEU A 108 -1.15 4.94 -13.62
N ARG A 109 -0.76 5.92 -12.79
CA ARG A 109 -0.99 7.36 -12.99
C ARG A 109 -2.47 7.77 -12.97
N GLU A 110 -3.34 6.93 -12.42
CA GLU A 110 -4.77 7.22 -12.23
C GLU A 110 -5.09 7.64 -10.77
N GLY A 111 -4.07 7.81 -9.92
CA GLY A 111 -4.24 8.23 -8.53
C GLY A 111 -4.63 7.10 -7.57
N VAL A 112 -4.49 5.85 -7.97
CA VAL A 112 -4.87 4.68 -7.13
C VAL A 112 -4.08 4.65 -5.82
N SER A 113 -2.76 4.86 -5.89
CA SER A 113 -1.92 4.92 -4.67
C SER A 113 -2.36 6.01 -3.72
N GLY A 114 -2.71 7.19 -4.24
CA GLY A 114 -3.22 8.29 -3.43
C GLY A 114 -4.55 7.96 -2.74
N HIS A 115 -5.45 7.25 -3.42
CA HIS A 115 -6.70 6.77 -2.83
C HIS A 115 -6.44 5.79 -1.69
N LEU A 116 -5.54 4.83 -1.88
CA LEU A 116 -5.17 3.85 -0.85
C LEU A 116 -4.53 4.51 0.37
N LEU A 117 -3.64 5.48 0.17
CA LEU A 117 -2.98 6.19 1.27
C LEU A 117 -3.96 7.09 2.04
N ARG A 118 -4.88 7.76 1.36
CA ARG A 118 -5.96 8.50 2.04
C ARG A 118 -6.86 7.60 2.86
N PHE A 119 -7.17 6.42 2.33
CA PHE A 119 -7.90 5.40 3.10
C PHE A 119 -7.12 5.00 4.36
N ALA A 120 -5.82 4.78 4.25
CA ALA A 120 -4.97 4.44 5.39
C ALA A 120 -4.99 5.55 6.46
N GLU A 121 -4.98 6.82 6.05
CA GLU A 121 -5.11 7.96 6.97
C GLU A 121 -6.45 7.94 7.71
N GLN A 122 -7.55 7.72 6.99
CA GLN A 122 -8.88 7.62 7.58
C GLN A 122 -8.99 6.41 8.52
N TYR A 123 -8.44 5.28 8.12
CA TYR A 123 -8.36 4.08 8.95
C TYR A 123 -7.60 4.36 10.25
N ALA A 124 -6.45 5.01 10.15
CA ALA A 124 -5.63 5.38 11.31
C ALA A 124 -6.40 6.26 12.28
N GLN A 125 -7.07 7.28 11.79
CA GLN A 125 -7.89 8.20 12.61
C GLN A 125 -9.02 7.46 13.31
N GLY A 126 -9.72 6.55 12.62
CA GLY A 126 -10.82 5.77 13.16
C GLY A 126 -10.41 4.70 14.17
N HIS A 127 -9.12 4.34 14.21
CA HIS A 127 -8.59 3.26 15.06
C HIS A 127 -7.60 3.75 16.12
N GLY A 128 -7.59 5.05 16.42
CA GLY A 128 -6.75 5.62 17.47
C GLY A 128 -5.24 5.58 17.14
N LYS A 129 -4.89 5.50 15.87
CA LYS A 129 -3.49 5.55 15.44
C LYS A 129 -3.05 7.00 15.33
N ARG A 130 -1.85 7.30 15.81
CA ARG A 130 -1.26 8.64 15.79
C ARG A 130 -0.13 8.79 14.79
N SER A 131 0.35 7.67 14.23
CA SER A 131 1.43 7.65 13.26
C SER A 131 1.14 6.62 12.19
N ILE A 132 1.41 6.99 10.94
CA ILE A 132 1.46 6.06 9.81
C ILE A 132 2.90 5.98 9.36
N ARG A 133 3.40 4.76 9.25
CA ARG A 133 4.77 4.48 8.81
C ARG A 133 4.74 3.60 7.58
N LEU A 134 5.66 3.86 6.70
CA LEU A 134 5.89 3.05 5.51
C LEU A 134 7.35 3.21 5.10
N ASP A 135 7.83 2.24 4.37
CA ASP A 135 9.15 2.30 3.77
C ASP A 135 9.04 2.25 2.26
N VAL A 136 10.02 2.84 1.62
CA VAL A 136 10.18 2.80 0.18
C VAL A 136 11.65 2.57 -0.13
N TYR A 137 11.91 1.67 -1.06
CA TYR A 137 13.27 1.45 -1.53
C TYR A 137 13.82 2.74 -2.14
N GLU A 138 15.02 3.15 -1.75
CA GLU A 138 15.59 4.46 -2.15
C GLU A 138 15.66 4.67 -3.67
N ARG A 139 15.79 3.58 -4.44
CA ARG A 139 15.78 3.60 -5.91
C ARG A 139 14.38 3.64 -6.51
N ASN A 140 13.36 3.51 -5.69
CA ASN A 140 11.96 3.65 -6.13
C ASN A 140 11.59 5.13 -6.22
N VAL A 141 12.10 5.82 -7.23
CA VAL A 141 11.92 7.27 -7.42
C VAL A 141 10.44 7.68 -7.49
N PRO A 142 9.56 6.98 -8.22
CA PRO A 142 8.14 7.33 -8.21
C PRO A 142 7.50 7.23 -6.82
N GLY A 143 7.84 6.19 -6.04
CA GLY A 143 7.35 6.02 -4.67
C GLY A 143 7.83 7.11 -3.75
N VAL A 144 9.11 7.43 -3.78
CA VAL A 144 9.70 8.52 -2.98
C VAL A 144 9.00 9.85 -3.28
N ARG A 145 8.79 10.18 -4.55
CA ARG A 145 8.09 11.41 -4.96
C ARG A 145 6.66 11.45 -4.44
N LEU A 146 5.93 10.34 -4.52
CA LEU A 146 4.56 10.24 -4.01
C LEU A 146 4.51 10.52 -2.51
N TYR A 147 5.37 9.89 -1.72
CA TYR A 147 5.36 10.00 -0.27
C TYR A 147 5.82 11.38 0.20
N VAL A 148 6.81 11.98 -0.43
CA VAL A 148 7.23 13.35 -0.15
C VAL A 148 6.09 14.34 -0.46
N CYS A 149 5.39 14.16 -1.57
CA CYS A 149 4.25 15.00 -1.95
C CYS A 149 3.11 14.92 -0.92
N LEU A 150 2.78 13.72 -0.44
CA LEU A 150 1.77 13.53 0.59
C LEU A 150 2.17 14.18 1.93
N GLN A 151 3.42 14.05 2.34
CA GLN A 151 3.93 14.72 3.54
C GLN A 151 3.81 16.24 3.41
N GLN A 152 4.15 16.80 2.25
CA GLN A 152 4.01 18.23 2.00
C GLN A 152 2.56 18.70 2.10
N LYS A 153 1.60 17.90 1.64
CA LYS A 153 0.17 18.21 1.80
C LYS A 153 -0.26 18.22 3.25
N CYS A 154 0.21 17.27 4.04
CA CYS A 154 -0.04 17.24 5.49
C CYS A 154 0.53 18.49 6.19
N ASP A 155 1.67 18.99 5.71
CA ASP A 155 2.32 20.21 6.22
C ASP A 155 1.72 21.51 5.63
N GLY A 156 0.64 21.42 4.85
CA GLY A 156 0.00 22.58 4.24
C GLY A 156 0.70 23.11 2.99
N LYS A 157 1.62 22.34 2.42
CA LYS A 157 2.34 22.69 1.19
C LYS A 157 1.67 22.06 -0.03
N THR A 158 1.85 22.69 -1.18
CA THR A 158 1.38 22.16 -2.48
C THR A 158 2.51 21.37 -3.14
N CYS A 159 2.19 20.20 -3.67
CA CYS A 159 3.15 19.46 -4.50
C CYS A 159 2.98 19.72 -5.98
#